data_a2289cf58d0ea6e1c0a57b2202f72010
#
_entry.id   a2289cf58d0ea6e1c0a57b2202f72010
#
_cell.length_a   1.000
_cell.length_b   1.000
_cell.length_c   1.000
_cell.angle_alpha   90.00
_cell.angle_beta   90.00
_cell.angle_gamma   90.00
#
_symmetry.space_group_name_H-M   'P 1'
#
loop_
_entity.id
_entity.type
_entity.pdbx_description
1 polymer ?
#
loop_
_entity_poly.entity_id
_entity_poly.type
_entity_poly.pdbx_seq_one_letter_code
_entity_poly.pdbx_strand_id
1 'polypeptide(L)'
;MELYYRRKLPHWRVDDVTYFVTWRLASGQHELDTWERDLVVNAMKRFDGERYQLVAYVVMDDHVHALITPLTTYRLQDILHS
;
A
#
# COMPACT_ATOMS: atom_id res chain seq x y z
N MET A 1 0.90 8.62 -9.16
CA MET A 1 1.90 8.12 -8.21
C MET A 1 2.49 6.83 -8.76
N GLU A 2 3.80 6.73 -8.73
CA GLU A 2 4.49 5.54 -9.24
C GLU A 2 4.52 4.46 -8.16
N LEU A 3 4.28 3.21 -8.56
CA LEU A 3 4.28 2.08 -7.66
C LEU A 3 5.58 1.30 -7.78
N TYR A 4 6.20 1.02 -6.63
CA TYR A 4 7.36 0.17 -6.53
C TYR A 4 7.07 -0.98 -5.58
N TYR A 5 6.97 -2.18 -6.13
CA TYR A 5 6.84 -3.40 -5.35
C TYR A 5 8.24 -3.82 -4.89
N ARG A 6 8.43 -3.89 -3.59
CA ARG A 6 9.75 -4.16 -3.02
C ARG A 6 10.03 -5.64 -2.87
N ARG A 7 9.24 -6.30 -2.07
CA ARG A 7 9.48 -7.72 -1.83
C ARG A 7 8.33 -8.34 -1.06
N LYS A 8 8.26 -9.64 -1.19
CA LYS A 8 7.40 -10.51 -0.44
C LYS A 8 8.11 -10.87 0.87
N LEU A 9 7.46 -10.68 1.99
CA LEU A 9 8.04 -11.03 3.28
C LEU A 9 7.78 -12.50 3.59
N PRO A 10 8.72 -13.18 4.30
CA PRO A 10 8.50 -14.57 4.70
C PRO A 10 7.24 -14.71 5.54
N HIS A 11 6.53 -15.80 5.32
CA HIS A 11 5.33 -16.09 6.08
C HIS A 11 5.17 -17.60 6.25
N TRP A 12 4.51 -17.98 7.34
CA TRP A 12 4.27 -19.40 7.65
C TRP A 12 3.36 -20.05 6.66
N ARG A 13 2.32 -19.33 6.23
CA ARG A 13 1.25 -19.87 5.41
C ARG A 13 1.43 -19.43 3.97
N VAL A 14 1.20 -20.33 3.06
CA VAL A 14 1.39 -20.09 1.64
C VAL A 14 0.44 -19.00 1.13
N ASP A 15 -0.78 -18.98 1.66
CA ASP A 15 -1.84 -18.08 1.20
C ASP A 15 -1.98 -16.81 2.04
N ASP A 16 -1.06 -16.59 3.00
CA ASP A 16 -1.14 -15.47 3.94
C ASP A 16 0.15 -14.66 3.86
N VAL A 17 0.40 -14.11 2.68
CA VAL A 17 1.66 -13.42 2.37
C VAL A 17 1.50 -11.92 2.59
N THR A 18 2.45 -11.33 3.30
CA THR A 18 2.52 -9.89 3.49
C THR A 18 3.55 -9.30 2.53
N TYR A 19 3.16 -8.21 1.88
CA TYR A 19 4.00 -7.52 0.90
C TYR A 19 4.42 -6.17 1.43
N PHE A 20 5.67 -5.82 1.18
CA PHE A 20 6.16 -4.47 1.39
C PHE A 20 6.03 -3.70 0.08
N VAL A 21 5.23 -2.64 0.09
CA VAL A 21 4.90 -1.88 -1.10
C VAL A 21 5.32 -0.44 -0.93
N THR A 22 5.87 0.16 -1.97
CA THR A 22 6.22 1.57 -1.98
C THR A 22 5.57 2.24 -3.18
N TRP A 23 4.89 3.36 -2.93
CA TRP A 23 4.41 4.27 -3.98
C TRP A 23 5.22 5.55 -3.89
N ARG A 24 5.69 6.04 -5.04
CA ARG A 24 6.38 7.33 -5.11
C ARG A 24 5.63 8.28 -6.01
N LEU A 25 5.75 9.58 -5.71
CA LEU A 25 5.29 10.60 -6.62
C LEU A 25 6.08 10.52 -7.92
N ALA A 26 5.40 10.79 -9.04
CA ALA A 26 6.06 10.90 -10.32
C ALA A 26 7.01 12.10 -10.31
N SER A 27 8.07 12.01 -11.11
CA SER A 27 9.05 13.07 -11.22
C SER A 27 8.37 14.38 -11.67
N GLY A 28 8.72 15.48 -11.02
CA GLY A 28 8.19 16.80 -11.36
C GLY A 28 6.91 17.18 -10.65
N GLN A 29 6.33 16.30 -9.85
CA GLN A 29 5.14 16.64 -9.07
C GLN A 29 5.54 17.28 -7.74
N HIS A 30 4.68 18.16 -7.21
CA HIS A 30 4.90 18.75 -5.91
C HIS A 30 4.74 17.70 -4.80
N GLU A 31 5.35 17.95 -3.67
CA GLU A 31 5.23 17.08 -2.51
C GLU A 31 3.79 17.09 -1.98
N LEU A 32 3.43 16.02 -1.28
CA LEU A 32 2.10 15.89 -0.69
C LEU A 32 1.94 16.86 0.48
N ASP A 33 0.87 17.64 0.44
CA ASP A 33 0.45 18.46 1.57
C ASP A 33 -0.11 17.58 2.69
N THR A 34 -0.29 18.17 3.87
CA THR A 34 -0.89 17.45 4.99
C THR A 34 -2.24 16.84 4.63
N TRP A 35 -3.11 17.62 3.97
CA TRP A 35 -4.44 17.12 3.61
C TRP A 35 -4.37 16.04 2.53
N GLU A 36 -3.40 16.13 1.63
CA GLU A 36 -3.19 15.10 0.61
C GLU A 36 -2.71 13.79 1.26
N ARG A 37 -1.82 13.88 2.24
CA ARG A 37 -1.38 12.71 3.00
C ARG A 37 -2.56 12.06 3.72
N ASP A 38 -3.46 12.86 4.29
CA ASP A 38 -4.66 12.34 4.95
C ASP A 38 -5.56 11.62 3.95
N LEU A 39 -5.69 12.14 2.73
CA LEU A 39 -6.44 11.45 1.67
C LEU A 39 -5.84 10.09 1.34
N VAL A 40 -4.51 10.01 1.27
CA VAL A 40 -3.82 8.74 1.00
C VAL A 40 -4.09 7.74 2.13
N VAL A 41 -3.98 8.18 3.38
CA VAL A 41 -4.25 7.33 4.54
C VAL A 41 -5.68 6.83 4.50
N ASN A 42 -6.64 7.70 4.24
CA ASN A 42 -8.05 7.32 4.17
C ASN A 42 -8.30 6.32 3.05
N ALA A 43 -7.66 6.52 1.90
CA ALA A 43 -7.78 5.59 0.78
C ALA A 43 -7.24 4.20 1.15
N MET A 44 -6.09 4.14 1.82
CA MET A 44 -5.51 2.88 2.27
C MET A 44 -6.42 2.17 3.29
N LYS A 45 -7.00 2.93 4.21
CA LYS A 45 -7.83 2.36 5.26
C LYS A 45 -9.20 1.92 4.77
N ARG A 46 -9.65 2.46 3.66
CA ARG A 46 -11.00 2.19 3.14
C ARG A 46 -11.26 0.70 2.94
N PHE A 47 -10.29 -0.03 2.43
CA PHE A 47 -10.44 -1.45 2.13
C PHE A 47 -9.71 -2.35 3.11
N ASP A 48 -9.20 -1.77 4.21
CA ASP A 48 -8.59 -2.55 5.29
C ASP A 48 -9.66 -3.45 5.91
N GLY A 49 -9.38 -4.75 5.92
CA GLY A 49 -10.33 -5.74 6.40
C GLY A 49 -11.31 -6.23 5.35
N GLU A 50 -11.34 -5.60 4.17
CA GLU A 50 -12.24 -5.96 3.07
C GLU A 50 -11.48 -6.60 1.92
N ARG A 51 -10.44 -5.95 1.42
CA ARG A 51 -9.62 -6.47 0.32
C ARG A 51 -8.26 -6.95 0.77
N TYR A 52 -7.75 -6.36 1.83
CA TYR A 52 -6.45 -6.69 2.39
C TYR A 52 -6.45 -6.32 3.86
N GLN A 53 -5.44 -6.79 4.56
CA GLN A 53 -5.17 -6.34 5.91
C GLN A 53 -4.02 -5.34 5.84
N LEU A 54 -4.25 -4.15 6.33
CA LEU A 54 -3.22 -3.10 6.40
C LEU A 54 -2.47 -3.28 7.70
N VAL A 55 -1.27 -3.83 7.62
CA VAL A 55 -0.47 -4.18 8.81
C VAL A 55 0.21 -2.95 9.38
N ALA A 56 0.82 -2.15 8.52
CA ALA A 56 1.52 -0.93 8.91
C ALA A 56 1.69 -0.04 7.70
N TYR A 57 1.88 1.25 7.94
CA TYR A 57 2.12 2.19 6.86
C TYR A 57 2.84 3.43 7.37
N VAL A 58 3.52 4.10 6.45
CA VAL A 58 4.11 5.42 6.67
C VAL A 58 3.85 6.25 5.42
N VAL A 59 3.30 7.45 5.60
CA VAL A 59 3.07 8.38 4.49
C VAL A 59 4.03 9.54 4.63
N MET A 60 4.94 9.65 3.67
CA MET A 60 5.90 10.73 3.61
C MET A 60 5.42 11.78 2.61
N ASP A 61 6.17 12.88 2.47
CA ASP A 61 5.77 13.96 1.58
C ASP A 61 5.88 13.59 0.09
N ASP A 62 6.69 12.61 -0.26
CA ASP A 62 6.91 12.22 -1.66
C ASP A 62 6.74 10.71 -1.91
N HIS A 63 6.46 9.93 -0.89
CA HIS A 63 6.24 8.50 -1.07
C HIS A 63 5.49 7.89 0.11
N VAL A 64 5.01 6.68 -0.10
CA VAL A 64 4.26 5.91 0.88
C VAL A 64 4.85 4.52 0.97
N HIS A 65 5.05 4.03 2.19
CA HIS A 65 5.40 2.63 2.44
C HIS A 65 4.24 1.96 3.15
N ALA A 66 3.94 0.73 2.76
CA ALA A 66 2.88 -0.03 3.42
C ALA A 66 3.24 -1.52 3.46
N LEU A 67 2.80 -2.16 4.54
CA LEU A 67 2.81 -3.62 4.66
C LEU A 67 1.37 -4.06 4.54
N ILE A 68 1.06 -4.83 3.52
CA ILE A 68 -0.31 -5.30 3.28
C ILE A 68 -0.33 -6.80 3.06
N THR A 69 -1.37 -7.44 3.59
CA THR A 69 -1.64 -8.85 3.41
C THR A 69 -2.94 -8.98 2.63
N PRO A 70 -2.90 -9.32 1.34
CA PRO A 70 -4.14 -9.50 0.58
C PRO A 70 -5.00 -10.59 1.20
N LEU A 71 -6.30 -10.37 1.22
CA LEU A 71 -7.24 -11.39 1.65
C LEU A 71 -7.34 -12.47 0.56
N THR A 72 -7.76 -13.67 0.95
CA THR A 72 -7.69 -14.85 0.09
C THR A 72 -8.39 -14.71 -1.26
N THR A 73 -9.39 -13.84 -1.36
CA THR A 73 -10.13 -13.61 -2.60
C THR A 73 -9.47 -12.59 -3.52
N TYR A 74 -8.40 -11.95 -3.08
CA TYR A 74 -7.75 -10.87 -3.83
C TYR A 74 -6.28 -11.18 -4.05
N ARG A 75 -5.78 -10.83 -5.23
CA ARG A 75 -4.34 -10.83 -5.49
C ARG A 75 -3.80 -9.42 -5.31
N LEU A 76 -2.50 -9.32 -5.01
CA LEU A 76 -1.87 -8.01 -4.81
C LEU A 76 -2.12 -7.06 -5.98
N GLN A 77 -1.97 -7.54 -7.21
CA GLN A 77 -2.17 -6.71 -8.38
C GLN A 77 -3.60 -6.16 -8.49
N ASP A 78 -4.58 -6.93 -8.04
CA ASP A 78 -5.98 -6.49 -8.05
C ASP A 78 -6.19 -5.34 -7.07
N ILE A 79 -5.53 -5.40 -5.93
CA ILE A 79 -5.59 -4.35 -4.90
C ILE A 79 -4.93 -3.08 -5.39
N LEU A 80 -3.75 -3.20 -5.99
CA LEU A 80 -2.95 -2.06 -6.40
C LEU A 80 -3.52 -1.30 -7.60
N HIS A 81 -4.36 -1.95 -8.37
CA HIS A 81 -4.99 -1.36 -9.56
C HIS A 81 -6.48 -1.10 -9.40
N SER A 82 -6.98 -1.21 -8.20
CA SER A 82 -8.41 -0.98 -7.96
C SER A 82 -8.76 0.49 -7.74
#